data_e34ea448af86bdbbb5e74117beac52e1
#
_entry.id   e34ea448af86bdbbb5e74117beac52e1
#
_cell.length_a   1.000
_cell.length_b   1.000
_cell.length_c   1.000
_cell.angle_alpha   90.00
_cell.angle_beta   90.00
_cell.angle_gamma   90.00
#
_symmetry.space_group_name_H-M   'P 1'
#
loop_
_entity.id
_entity.type
_entity.pdbx_description
1 polymer ?
#
loop_
_entity_poly.entity_id
_entity_poly.type
_entity_poly.pdbx_seq_one_letter_code
_entity_poly.pdbx_strand_id
1 'polypeptide(L)'
;MKFSVIVPFYNLEVYARDAVESVLAQTFTDFECICVDDGSTDCTSAILDEYAARDRRVRVIHKPNGGEGSARKAGLEVAAGDWICYLDGDDVWAPDTLADFAATIGGVRPVDMVSVGQVNFKDGEKCVFSRASGGVAWHDTSHALDASLFMIGVWSTAYKREVFGDLRFTDHCIGADRIYTMKCLGRSSLVAVLPYRDYGYRLRAESMAHAPMDAGKVFSCIDFAQESVRLLALSGKAVPKPVRRNMTVLWMEVPLMRIAALEDREEQDRLFAAWLNSVAGCDFVSWLSIWYASIVRLLRICTGVPLVAKWLARFLCLTPYRMKTILRRRRR
;
A
#
# COMPACT_ATOMS: atom_id res chain seq x y z
N MET A 1 -2.83 25.00 10.67
CA MET A 1 -2.87 23.59 10.17
C MET A 1 -1.51 23.30 9.54
N LYS A 2 -0.80 22.31 10.06
CA LYS A 2 0.55 21.94 9.60
C LYS A 2 0.57 20.52 9.08
N PHE A 3 1.30 20.29 7.97
CA PHE A 3 1.54 18.93 7.45
C PHE A 3 2.92 18.42 7.85
N SER A 4 3.03 17.12 8.14
CA SER A 4 4.29 16.39 8.16
C SER A 4 4.34 15.45 6.96
N VAL A 5 5.26 15.67 6.05
CA VAL A 5 5.49 14.82 4.88
C VAL A 5 6.66 13.90 5.20
N ILE A 6 6.39 12.60 5.30
CA ILE A 6 7.38 11.57 5.64
C ILE A 6 7.80 10.87 4.36
N VAL A 7 9.12 10.88 4.08
CA VAL A 7 9.69 10.34 2.85
C VAL A 7 10.77 9.32 3.23
N PRO A 8 10.51 8.01 3.07
CA PRO A 8 11.51 6.96 3.30
C PRO A 8 12.46 6.86 2.11
N PHE A 9 13.75 6.65 2.38
CA PHE A 9 14.81 6.47 1.38
C PHE A 9 15.67 5.25 1.73
N TYR A 10 16.01 4.47 0.72
CA TYR A 10 17.02 3.43 0.78
C TYR A 10 17.64 3.19 -0.60
N ASN A 11 18.90 3.58 -0.77
CA ASN A 11 19.64 3.48 -2.04
C ASN A 11 18.88 4.12 -3.23
N LEU A 12 18.53 5.41 -3.07
CA LEU A 12 17.75 6.19 -4.03
C LEU A 12 18.50 7.47 -4.48
N GLU A 13 19.84 7.43 -4.57
CA GLU A 13 20.67 8.61 -4.92
C GLU A 13 20.23 9.29 -6.24
N VAL A 14 19.70 8.53 -7.20
CA VAL A 14 19.23 9.04 -8.49
C VAL A 14 17.92 9.82 -8.34
N TYR A 15 17.06 9.45 -7.39
CA TYR A 15 15.69 9.95 -7.27
C TYR A 15 15.45 10.89 -6.10
N ALA A 16 16.33 10.85 -5.08
CA ALA A 16 16.14 11.57 -3.83
C ALA A 16 15.97 13.08 -4.04
N ARG A 17 16.69 13.67 -4.99
CA ARG A 17 16.57 15.10 -5.31
C ARG A 17 15.18 15.43 -5.84
N ASP A 18 14.67 14.67 -6.81
CA ASP A 18 13.34 14.89 -7.41
C ASP A 18 12.25 14.83 -6.35
N ALA A 19 12.31 13.81 -5.47
CA ALA A 19 11.34 13.61 -4.41
C ALA A 19 11.33 14.79 -3.41
N VAL A 20 12.50 15.16 -2.87
CA VAL A 20 12.62 16.27 -1.90
C VAL A 20 12.22 17.60 -2.54
N GLU A 21 12.67 17.88 -3.76
CA GLU A 21 12.34 19.12 -4.46
C GLU A 21 10.82 19.22 -4.75
N SER A 22 10.14 18.10 -5.07
CA SER A 22 8.70 18.11 -5.27
C SER A 22 7.92 18.49 -4.00
N VAL A 23 8.44 18.14 -2.82
CA VAL A 23 7.89 18.55 -1.52
C VAL A 23 8.21 20.00 -1.22
N LEU A 24 9.45 20.45 -1.44
CA LEU A 24 9.88 21.83 -1.16
C LEU A 24 9.20 22.85 -2.08
N ALA A 25 8.82 22.43 -3.29
CA ALA A 25 8.10 23.25 -4.28
C ALA A 25 6.60 23.38 -4.03
N GLN A 26 6.06 22.81 -2.94
CA GLN A 26 4.63 22.89 -2.62
C GLN A 26 4.21 24.36 -2.40
N THR A 27 3.09 24.76 -3.01
CA THR A 27 2.51 26.10 -2.88
C THR A 27 1.96 26.39 -1.49
N PHE A 28 1.56 25.36 -0.75
CA PHE A 28 1.25 25.44 0.68
C PHE A 28 2.54 25.32 1.48
N THR A 29 2.84 26.28 2.36
CA THR A 29 4.17 26.41 2.98
C THR A 29 4.27 25.95 4.43
N ASP A 30 3.16 25.72 5.14
CA ASP A 30 3.15 25.31 6.55
C ASP A 30 3.29 23.78 6.66
N PHE A 31 4.48 23.26 6.35
CA PHE A 31 4.81 21.85 6.45
C PHE A 31 6.23 21.63 6.94
N GLU A 32 6.51 20.40 7.35
CA GLU A 32 7.84 19.84 7.54
C GLU A 32 8.02 18.62 6.62
N CYS A 33 9.21 18.43 6.09
CA CYS A 33 9.64 17.30 5.28
C CYS A 33 10.57 16.42 6.10
N ILE A 34 10.13 15.22 6.47
CA ILE A 34 10.89 14.27 7.29
C ILE A 34 11.43 13.19 6.37
N CYS A 35 12.70 13.35 5.97
CA CYS A 35 13.42 12.37 5.16
C CYS A 35 14.00 11.30 6.08
N VAL A 36 13.67 10.04 5.85
CA VAL A 36 14.18 8.93 6.65
C VAL A 36 15.09 8.07 5.78
N ASP A 37 16.39 8.17 6.01
CA ASP A 37 17.39 7.30 5.40
C ASP A 37 17.46 5.97 6.16
N ASP A 38 16.99 4.91 5.53
CA ASP A 38 16.92 3.56 6.10
C ASP A 38 18.22 2.78 5.88
N GLY A 39 19.36 3.41 6.17
CA GLY A 39 20.69 2.81 6.09
C GLY A 39 21.22 2.67 4.66
N SER A 40 21.06 3.69 3.84
CA SER A 40 21.59 3.72 2.47
C SER A 40 23.12 3.56 2.44
N THR A 41 23.60 2.88 1.40
CA THR A 41 25.02 2.62 1.14
C THR A 41 25.57 3.38 -0.07
N ASP A 42 24.70 4.09 -0.78
CA ASP A 42 25.00 5.00 -1.89
C ASP A 42 25.07 6.46 -1.40
N CYS A 43 25.02 7.44 -2.31
CA CYS A 43 25.06 8.85 -1.97
C CYS A 43 23.75 9.42 -1.40
N THR A 44 22.71 8.61 -1.18
CA THR A 44 21.40 9.08 -0.68
C THR A 44 21.53 9.90 0.60
N SER A 45 22.23 9.37 1.62
CA SER A 45 22.43 10.05 2.91
C SER A 45 23.00 11.46 2.74
N ALA A 46 24.07 11.59 1.95
CA ALA A 46 24.73 12.87 1.71
C ALA A 46 23.82 13.88 0.99
N ILE A 47 23.00 13.39 0.05
CA ILE A 47 22.01 14.22 -0.66
C ILE A 47 20.98 14.78 0.33
N LEU A 48 20.45 13.94 1.22
CA LEU A 48 19.46 14.36 2.20
C LEU A 48 20.01 15.40 3.18
N ASP A 49 21.25 15.20 3.66
CA ASP A 49 21.93 16.13 4.55
C ASP A 49 22.17 17.50 3.87
N GLU A 50 22.47 17.52 2.56
CA GLU A 50 22.56 18.72 1.78
C GLU A 50 21.25 19.54 1.81
N TYR A 51 20.09 18.90 1.69
CA TYR A 51 18.80 19.58 1.78
C TYR A 51 18.49 20.05 3.20
N ALA A 52 18.79 19.27 4.23
CA ALA A 52 18.58 19.67 5.61
C ALA A 52 19.43 20.90 5.98
N ALA A 53 20.63 21.01 5.42
CA ALA A 53 21.49 22.20 5.62
C ALA A 53 20.96 23.47 4.90
N ARG A 54 20.18 23.32 3.83
CA ARG A 54 19.67 24.41 2.98
C ARG A 54 18.28 24.91 3.35
N ASP A 55 17.41 24.00 3.82
CA ASP A 55 15.99 24.32 4.10
C ASP A 55 15.60 23.78 5.48
N ARG A 56 15.24 24.72 6.39
CA ARG A 56 14.82 24.41 7.77
C ARG A 56 13.56 23.54 7.87
N ARG A 57 12.80 23.39 6.79
CA ARG A 57 11.63 22.52 6.74
C ARG A 57 12.03 21.07 6.59
N VAL A 58 13.25 20.77 6.12
CA VAL A 58 13.78 19.42 5.95
C VAL A 58 14.43 18.96 7.25
N ARG A 59 14.05 17.79 7.70
CA ARG A 59 14.66 17.05 8.81
C ARG A 59 15.05 15.66 8.32
N VAL A 60 16.29 15.25 8.58
CA VAL A 60 16.79 13.92 8.21
C VAL A 60 16.91 13.04 9.45
N ILE A 61 16.56 11.77 9.29
CA ILE A 61 16.75 10.71 10.27
C ILE A 61 17.54 9.61 9.59
N HIS A 62 18.76 9.33 10.08
CA HIS A 62 19.53 8.17 9.67
C HIS A 62 19.30 7.03 10.63
N LYS A 63 19.03 5.83 10.12
CA LYS A 63 18.83 4.64 10.94
C LYS A 63 19.38 3.38 10.25
N PRO A 64 19.70 2.33 10.98
CA PRO A 64 20.00 1.03 10.37
C PRO A 64 18.82 0.55 9.53
N ASN A 65 19.12 -0.13 8.41
CA ASN A 65 18.09 -0.66 7.52
C ASN A 65 17.10 -1.56 8.27
N GLY A 66 15.84 -1.27 8.15
CA GLY A 66 14.73 -2.00 8.76
C GLY A 66 13.51 -2.14 7.84
N GLY A 67 13.67 -1.70 6.58
CA GLY A 67 12.63 -1.70 5.57
C GLY A 67 11.69 -0.50 5.65
N GLU A 68 10.90 -0.34 4.60
CA GLU A 68 10.05 0.83 4.34
C GLU A 68 9.05 1.12 5.47
N GLY A 69 8.43 0.08 6.04
CA GLY A 69 7.51 0.22 7.19
C GLY A 69 8.23 0.78 8.43
N SER A 70 9.46 0.33 8.70
CA SER A 70 10.31 0.81 9.78
C SER A 70 10.73 2.27 9.57
N ALA A 71 11.06 2.65 8.34
CA ALA A 71 11.40 4.03 8.00
C ALA A 71 10.20 4.97 8.19
N ARG A 72 9.02 4.62 7.66
CA ARG A 72 7.79 5.41 7.88
C ARG A 72 7.42 5.53 9.36
N LYS A 73 7.61 4.47 10.14
CA LYS A 73 7.41 4.48 11.60
C LYS A 73 8.34 5.50 12.27
N ALA A 74 9.63 5.49 11.95
CA ALA A 74 10.60 6.45 12.53
C ALA A 74 10.22 7.90 12.18
N GLY A 75 9.79 8.18 10.95
CA GLY A 75 9.28 9.49 10.56
C GLY A 75 8.02 9.90 11.33
N LEU A 76 7.07 8.98 11.53
CA LEU A 76 5.84 9.23 12.25
C LEU A 76 6.08 9.56 13.72
N GLU A 77 7.07 8.96 14.36
CA GLU A 77 7.41 9.20 15.77
C GLU A 77 7.87 10.64 16.05
N VAL A 78 8.43 11.32 15.06
CA VAL A 78 8.93 12.71 15.20
C VAL A 78 8.03 13.75 14.51
N ALA A 79 7.00 13.31 13.80
CA ALA A 79 6.08 14.16 13.08
C ALA A 79 5.29 15.07 14.05
N ALA A 80 5.27 16.37 13.79
CA ALA A 80 4.63 17.38 14.62
C ALA A 80 3.39 18.03 13.95
N GLY A 81 3.14 17.74 12.66
CA GLY A 81 2.01 18.26 11.91
C GLY A 81 0.66 17.75 12.38
N ASP A 82 -0.39 18.51 12.13
CA ASP A 82 -1.78 18.10 12.40
C ASP A 82 -2.23 16.98 11.43
N TRP A 83 -1.60 16.94 10.26
CA TRP A 83 -1.84 16.00 9.18
C TRP A 83 -0.56 15.31 8.76
N ILE A 84 -0.61 14.00 8.61
CA ILE A 84 0.52 13.18 8.17
C ILE A 84 0.31 12.79 6.72
N CYS A 85 1.36 12.98 5.93
CA CYS A 85 1.42 12.53 4.53
C CYS A 85 2.65 11.66 4.33
N TYR A 86 2.60 10.80 3.34
CA TYR A 86 3.73 9.96 2.92
C TYR A 86 3.99 10.18 1.44
N LEU A 87 5.27 10.21 1.07
CA LEU A 87 5.74 10.21 -0.32
C LEU A 87 6.84 9.16 -0.43
N ASP A 88 6.80 8.31 -1.44
CA ASP A 88 7.90 7.36 -1.66
C ASP A 88 9.10 8.08 -2.28
N GLY A 89 10.32 7.73 -1.85
CA GLY A 89 11.54 8.47 -2.17
C GLY A 89 11.98 8.42 -3.64
N ASP A 90 11.27 7.66 -4.48
CA ASP A 90 11.46 7.58 -5.93
C ASP A 90 10.33 8.24 -6.74
N ASP A 91 9.32 8.80 -6.04
CA ASP A 91 8.13 9.41 -6.63
C ASP A 91 8.12 10.94 -6.46
N VAL A 92 7.13 11.61 -7.03
CA VAL A 92 7.01 13.07 -6.98
C VAL A 92 5.58 13.52 -6.78
N TRP A 93 5.39 14.71 -6.19
CA TRP A 93 4.10 15.36 -6.05
C TRP A 93 3.91 16.52 -7.02
N ALA A 94 2.65 16.79 -7.39
CA ALA A 94 2.27 18.05 -8.06
C ALA A 94 2.46 19.24 -7.10
N PRO A 95 2.76 20.45 -7.61
CA PRO A 95 3.06 21.61 -6.75
C PRO A 95 1.92 22.03 -5.81
N ASP A 96 0.68 21.72 -6.15
CA ASP A 96 -0.50 22.17 -5.38
C ASP A 96 -1.09 21.07 -4.47
N THR A 97 -0.47 19.90 -4.36
CA THR A 97 -1.00 18.74 -3.61
C THR A 97 -1.36 19.10 -2.17
N LEU A 98 -0.46 19.75 -1.43
CA LEU A 98 -0.73 20.17 -0.05
C LEU A 98 -1.76 21.31 0.03
N ALA A 99 -1.81 22.21 -0.96
CA ALA A 99 -2.81 23.27 -1.01
C ALA A 99 -4.23 22.72 -1.21
N ASP A 100 -4.38 21.71 -2.07
CA ASP A 100 -5.65 21.03 -2.31
C ASP A 100 -6.11 20.22 -1.08
N PHE A 101 -5.18 19.54 -0.41
CA PHE A 101 -5.48 18.92 0.87
C PHE A 101 -5.94 19.96 1.89
N ALA A 102 -5.21 21.07 2.04
CA ALA A 102 -5.54 22.14 2.97
C ALA A 102 -6.91 22.77 2.70
N ALA A 103 -7.23 23.03 1.43
CA ALA A 103 -8.53 23.57 1.02
C ALA A 103 -9.69 22.62 1.36
N THR A 104 -9.49 21.32 1.13
CA THR A 104 -10.50 20.28 1.44
C THR A 104 -10.71 20.11 2.92
N ILE A 105 -9.62 20.09 3.70
CA ILE A 105 -9.63 19.95 5.16
C ILE A 105 -10.25 21.19 5.82
N GLY A 106 -9.95 22.37 5.34
CA GLY A 106 -10.50 23.63 5.84
C GLY A 106 -11.97 23.88 5.43
N GLY A 107 -12.56 22.98 4.66
CA GLY A 107 -13.96 23.06 4.24
C GLY A 107 -14.96 22.75 5.35
N VAL A 108 -16.25 22.74 5.00
CA VAL A 108 -17.37 22.63 5.96
C VAL A 108 -17.49 21.22 6.57
N ARG A 109 -16.97 20.18 5.90
CA ARG A 109 -17.10 18.78 6.33
C ARG A 109 -15.87 18.34 7.13
N PRO A 110 -16.03 17.86 8.37
CA PRO A 110 -14.92 17.31 9.15
C PRO A 110 -14.45 15.99 8.54
N VAL A 111 -13.32 16.02 7.83
CA VAL A 111 -12.74 14.88 7.14
C VAL A 111 -11.62 14.28 7.98
N ASP A 112 -11.43 12.95 7.87
CA ASP A 112 -10.33 12.22 8.54
C ASP A 112 -9.19 11.88 7.59
N MET A 113 -9.52 11.68 6.30
CA MET A 113 -8.56 11.35 5.25
C MET A 113 -8.90 12.12 3.97
N VAL A 114 -7.88 12.64 3.29
CA VAL A 114 -8.02 13.26 1.96
C VAL A 114 -7.03 12.60 1.01
N SER A 115 -7.50 12.08 -0.12
CA SER A 115 -6.68 11.36 -1.08
C SER A 115 -6.75 11.96 -2.47
N VAL A 116 -5.65 11.83 -3.22
CA VAL A 116 -5.54 12.16 -4.65
C VAL A 116 -5.28 10.89 -5.47
N GLY A 117 -5.53 10.96 -6.76
CA GLY A 117 -5.17 9.90 -7.69
C GLY A 117 -3.69 9.96 -8.07
N GLN A 118 -3.23 8.89 -8.72
CA GLN A 118 -1.88 8.79 -9.27
C GLN A 118 -1.85 8.91 -10.79
N VAL A 119 -0.70 9.33 -11.30
CA VAL A 119 -0.29 9.23 -12.71
C VAL A 119 1.02 8.47 -12.77
N ASN A 120 1.14 7.52 -13.68
CA ASN A 120 2.38 6.77 -13.89
C ASN A 120 3.23 7.50 -14.93
N PHE A 121 4.54 7.59 -14.69
CA PHE A 121 5.52 8.10 -15.65
C PHE A 121 6.77 7.21 -15.65
N LYS A 122 7.47 7.16 -16.77
CA LYS A 122 8.67 6.34 -16.87
C LYS A 122 9.89 7.08 -16.35
N ASP A 123 10.87 6.32 -15.93
CA ASP A 123 12.15 6.88 -15.55
C ASP A 123 12.78 7.67 -16.69
N GLY A 124 13.36 8.83 -16.39
CA GLY A 124 13.87 9.78 -17.39
C GLY A 124 12.81 10.63 -18.11
N GLU A 125 11.50 10.37 -17.90
CA GLU A 125 10.42 11.20 -18.42
C GLU A 125 9.97 12.25 -17.39
N LYS A 126 9.43 13.37 -17.87
CA LYS A 126 8.81 14.37 -17.01
C LYS A 126 7.42 13.87 -16.58
N CYS A 127 7.12 13.91 -15.28
CA CYS A 127 5.79 13.61 -14.79
C CYS A 127 4.79 14.69 -15.26
N VAL A 128 3.69 14.28 -15.87
CA VAL A 128 2.61 15.17 -16.32
C VAL A 128 1.39 14.90 -15.46
N PHE A 129 1.17 15.76 -14.49
CA PHE A 129 0.00 15.71 -13.62
C PHE A 129 -1.28 16.09 -14.35
N SER A 130 -2.43 15.60 -13.89
CA SER A 130 -3.70 15.89 -14.51
C SER A 130 -4.75 16.25 -13.47
N ARG A 131 -5.47 17.34 -13.76
CA ARG A 131 -6.57 17.84 -12.94
C ARG A 131 -7.87 17.69 -13.70
N ALA A 132 -8.65 16.69 -13.34
CA ALA A 132 -9.97 16.50 -13.96
C ALA A 132 -10.95 17.56 -13.42
N SER A 133 -11.83 18.04 -14.29
CA SER A 133 -12.99 18.83 -13.91
C SER A 133 -13.99 17.92 -13.20
N GLY A 134 -14.03 17.95 -11.89
CA GLY A 134 -14.94 17.13 -11.06
C GLY A 134 -14.99 17.64 -9.63
N GLY A 135 -16.06 17.28 -8.93
CA GLY A 135 -16.19 17.57 -7.50
C GLY A 135 -15.45 16.56 -6.65
N VAL A 136 -15.18 16.92 -5.41
CA VAL A 136 -14.66 16.00 -4.38
C VAL A 136 -15.66 14.87 -4.15
N ALA A 137 -15.21 13.63 -4.25
CA ALA A 137 -16.01 12.47 -3.87
C ALA A 137 -15.90 12.26 -2.35
N TRP A 138 -17.03 12.26 -1.66
CA TRP A 138 -17.14 12.12 -0.23
C TRP A 138 -17.67 10.73 0.13
N HIS A 139 -16.92 9.99 0.94
CA HIS A 139 -17.24 8.64 1.35
C HIS A 139 -17.46 8.60 2.87
N ASP A 140 -18.70 8.45 3.29
CA ASP A 140 -19.03 8.17 4.69
C ASP A 140 -18.65 6.73 5.00
N THR A 141 -17.66 6.58 5.87
CA THR A 141 -17.13 5.29 6.30
C THR A 141 -17.52 4.92 7.72
N SER A 142 -18.42 5.66 8.35
CA SER A 142 -18.83 5.45 9.76
C SER A 142 -19.38 4.05 10.01
N HIS A 143 -20.19 3.53 9.09
CA HIS A 143 -20.88 2.25 9.23
C HIS A 143 -20.50 1.20 8.21
N ALA A 144 -20.04 1.62 7.02
CA ALA A 144 -19.67 0.71 5.93
C ALA A 144 -18.43 1.22 5.20
N LEU A 145 -17.60 0.31 4.72
CA LEU A 145 -16.46 0.64 3.89
C LEU A 145 -16.86 0.72 2.43
N ASP A 146 -16.38 1.73 1.72
CA ASP A 146 -16.56 1.85 0.29
C ASP A 146 -15.48 1.07 -0.46
N ALA A 147 -15.89 0.28 -1.45
CA ALA A 147 -14.98 -0.55 -2.24
C ALA A 147 -13.94 0.25 -3.02
N SER A 148 -14.27 1.48 -3.44
CA SER A 148 -13.36 2.36 -4.18
C SER A 148 -12.17 2.81 -3.33
N LEU A 149 -12.35 2.92 -2.00
CA LEU A 149 -11.29 3.35 -1.07
C LEU A 149 -10.17 2.31 -0.89
N PHE A 150 -10.39 1.04 -1.27
CA PHE A 150 -9.35 0.01 -1.17
C PHE A 150 -8.19 0.18 -2.16
N MET A 151 -8.35 1.06 -3.13
CA MET A 151 -7.29 1.40 -4.10
C MET A 151 -6.50 2.64 -3.70
N ILE A 152 -6.83 3.29 -2.58
CA ILE A 152 -6.10 4.43 -2.05
C ILE A 152 -4.74 3.96 -1.55
N GLY A 153 -3.66 4.57 -2.06
CA GLY A 153 -2.30 4.37 -1.59
C GLY A 153 -2.01 5.16 -0.32
N VAL A 154 -1.14 4.64 0.55
CA VAL A 154 -0.67 5.38 1.72
C VAL A 154 0.00 6.68 1.30
N TRP A 155 0.74 6.65 0.21
CA TRP A 155 1.54 7.73 -0.36
C TRP A 155 0.72 8.84 -1.04
N SER A 156 -0.53 8.61 -1.39
CA SER A 156 -1.41 9.60 -2.03
C SER A 156 -2.44 10.23 -1.10
N THR A 157 -2.26 10.12 0.22
CA THR A 157 -3.28 10.44 1.20
C THR A 157 -2.72 11.26 2.37
N ALA A 158 -3.47 12.29 2.77
CA ALA A 158 -3.27 13.01 4.02
C ALA A 158 -4.14 12.37 5.11
N TYR A 159 -3.54 12.09 6.27
CA TYR A 159 -4.15 11.43 7.43
C TYR A 159 -4.20 12.37 8.62
N LYS A 160 -5.36 12.54 9.24
CA LYS A 160 -5.52 13.38 10.44
C LYS A 160 -4.78 12.74 11.62
N ARG A 161 -3.74 13.40 12.13
CA ARG A 161 -2.88 12.85 13.21
C ARG A 161 -3.65 12.55 14.49
N GLU A 162 -4.65 13.36 14.86
CA GLU A 162 -5.51 13.12 16.00
C GLU A 162 -6.21 11.75 15.95
N VAL A 163 -6.59 11.28 14.76
CA VAL A 163 -7.32 10.02 14.56
C VAL A 163 -6.37 8.84 14.39
N PHE A 164 -5.20 9.05 13.75
CA PHE A 164 -4.34 7.95 13.27
C PHE A 164 -2.91 7.97 13.84
N GLY A 165 -2.53 8.97 14.64
CA GLY A 165 -1.14 9.16 15.08
C GLY A 165 -0.60 8.06 16.01
N ASP A 166 -1.48 7.23 16.61
CA ASP A 166 -1.11 6.06 17.40
C ASP A 166 -0.96 4.79 16.54
N LEU A 167 -1.44 4.81 15.29
CA LEU A 167 -1.27 3.68 14.38
C LEU A 167 0.19 3.50 13.98
N ARG A 168 0.60 2.28 13.78
CA ARG A 168 1.97 1.93 13.35
C ARG A 168 1.93 1.04 12.12
N PHE A 169 2.93 1.23 11.29
CA PHE A 169 3.23 0.29 10.22
C PHE A 169 3.60 -1.06 10.80
N THR A 170 3.33 -2.10 10.06
CA THR A 170 3.78 -3.46 10.40
C THR A 170 5.18 -3.68 9.85
N ASP A 171 5.90 -4.62 10.44
CA ASP A 171 7.25 -4.99 9.98
C ASP A 171 7.23 -5.91 8.74
N HIS A 172 6.07 -6.07 8.10
CA HIS A 172 5.94 -6.85 6.86
C HIS A 172 6.62 -6.17 5.69
N CYS A 173 7.36 -6.93 4.89
CA CYS A 173 8.07 -6.41 3.71
C CYS A 173 7.12 -6.02 2.57
N ILE A 174 5.97 -6.69 2.45
CA ILE A 174 4.99 -6.45 1.37
C ILE A 174 3.64 -6.09 1.95
N GLY A 175 3.06 -4.99 1.48
CA GLY A 175 1.72 -4.56 1.85
C GLY A 175 1.61 -3.85 3.19
N ALA A 176 2.73 -3.47 3.83
CA ALA A 176 2.73 -2.67 5.06
C ALA A 176 1.95 -1.36 4.89
N ASP A 177 2.12 -0.72 3.75
CA ASP A 177 1.39 0.47 3.29
C ASP A 177 -0.13 0.22 3.25
N ARG A 178 -0.53 -0.90 2.67
CA ARG A 178 -1.95 -1.26 2.55
C ARG A 178 -2.58 -1.66 3.88
N ILE A 179 -1.84 -2.37 4.73
CA ILE A 179 -2.28 -2.67 6.11
C ILE A 179 -2.51 -1.36 6.88
N TYR A 180 -1.59 -0.41 6.76
CA TYR A 180 -1.73 0.90 7.40
C TYR A 180 -2.98 1.64 6.91
N THR A 181 -3.17 1.72 5.58
CA THR A 181 -4.37 2.32 4.99
C THR A 181 -5.66 1.65 5.46
N MET A 182 -5.68 0.32 5.59
CA MET A 182 -6.83 -0.41 6.12
C MET A 182 -7.10 -0.11 7.60
N LYS A 183 -6.07 0.00 8.43
CA LYS A 183 -6.21 0.47 9.83
C LYS A 183 -6.86 1.85 9.87
N CYS A 184 -6.42 2.76 8.99
CA CYS A 184 -6.98 4.10 8.89
C CYS A 184 -8.45 4.07 8.43
N LEU A 185 -8.78 3.33 7.38
CA LEU A 185 -10.16 3.16 6.91
C LEU A 185 -11.07 2.54 7.98
N GLY A 186 -10.56 1.61 8.76
CA GLY A 186 -11.28 1.03 9.89
C GLY A 186 -11.68 2.05 10.95
N ARG A 187 -10.90 3.11 11.15
CA ARG A 187 -11.14 4.18 12.13
C ARG A 187 -11.81 5.43 11.56
N SER A 188 -11.68 5.66 10.25
CA SER A 188 -12.20 6.88 9.62
C SER A 188 -13.73 6.94 9.67
N SER A 189 -14.26 8.15 9.72
CA SER A 189 -15.69 8.43 9.59
C SER A 189 -16.00 9.05 8.23
N LEU A 190 -15.12 9.90 7.71
CA LEU A 190 -15.30 10.56 6.44
C LEU A 190 -13.97 10.61 5.66
N VAL A 191 -14.01 10.16 4.41
CA VAL A 191 -12.88 10.20 3.48
C VAL A 191 -13.26 11.05 2.27
N ALA A 192 -12.38 11.98 1.88
CA ALA A 192 -12.51 12.77 0.67
C ALA A 192 -11.53 12.26 -0.40
N VAL A 193 -12.01 12.07 -1.63
CA VAL A 193 -11.17 11.72 -2.78
C VAL A 193 -11.27 12.84 -3.79
N LEU A 194 -10.15 13.49 -4.05
CA LEU A 194 -10.06 14.58 -5.02
C LEU A 194 -9.98 14.02 -6.45
N PRO A 195 -10.55 14.72 -7.43
CA PRO A 195 -10.54 14.28 -8.83
C PRO A 195 -9.19 14.50 -9.53
N TYR A 196 -8.14 14.85 -8.77
CA TYR A 196 -6.80 15.18 -9.26
C TYR A 196 -5.88 13.98 -9.25
N ARG A 197 -4.94 13.92 -10.19
CA ARG A 197 -3.86 12.95 -10.23
C ARG A 197 -2.55 13.67 -9.95
N ASP A 198 -2.35 13.98 -8.67
CA ASP A 198 -1.27 14.83 -8.17
C ASP A 198 -0.10 14.01 -7.58
N TYR A 199 -0.23 12.67 -7.54
CA TYR A 199 0.85 11.76 -7.20
C TYR A 199 1.49 11.19 -8.46
N GLY A 200 2.75 11.49 -8.70
CA GLY A 200 3.55 10.95 -9.80
C GLY A 200 4.25 9.67 -9.38
N TYR A 201 3.73 8.51 -9.82
CA TYR A 201 4.31 7.19 -9.57
C TYR A 201 5.33 6.86 -10.66
N ARG A 202 6.59 6.69 -10.28
CA ARG A 202 7.70 6.40 -11.20
C ARG A 202 7.80 4.91 -11.52
N LEU A 203 7.73 4.58 -12.81
CA LEU A 203 7.94 3.22 -13.30
C LEU A 203 9.43 2.99 -13.57
N ARG A 204 10.11 2.27 -12.70
CA ARG A 204 11.53 1.89 -12.83
C ARG A 204 11.71 0.38 -12.88
N ALA A 205 12.76 -0.07 -13.58
CA ALA A 205 13.04 -1.49 -13.75
C ALA A 205 13.33 -2.21 -12.42
N GLU A 206 14.00 -1.52 -11.50
CA GLU A 206 14.44 -2.03 -10.20
C GLU A 206 13.40 -1.84 -9.07
N SER A 207 12.15 -1.54 -9.40
CA SER A 207 11.10 -1.43 -8.39
C SER A 207 10.92 -2.73 -7.62
N MET A 208 10.71 -2.64 -6.30
CA MET A 208 10.38 -3.80 -5.45
C MET A 208 9.17 -4.58 -5.96
N ALA A 209 8.25 -3.92 -6.67
CA ALA A 209 7.10 -4.56 -7.30
C ALA A 209 7.50 -5.56 -8.40
N HIS A 210 8.67 -5.39 -9.03
CA HIS A 210 9.21 -6.25 -10.09
C HIS A 210 10.32 -7.18 -9.60
N ALA A 211 10.77 -7.03 -8.34
CA ALA A 211 11.81 -7.89 -7.79
C ALA A 211 11.37 -9.36 -7.74
N PRO A 212 12.30 -10.33 -8.00
CA PRO A 212 12.00 -11.74 -7.94
C PRO A 212 11.31 -12.14 -6.63
N MET A 213 10.40 -13.09 -6.72
CA MET A 213 9.72 -13.65 -5.56
C MET A 213 10.65 -14.61 -4.82
N ASP A 214 10.76 -14.41 -3.53
CA ASP A 214 11.40 -15.33 -2.59
C ASP A 214 10.39 -15.81 -1.53
N ALA A 215 10.80 -16.74 -0.70
CA ALA A 215 9.97 -17.30 0.36
C ALA A 215 9.46 -16.22 1.33
N GLY A 216 10.31 -15.27 1.71
CA GLY A 216 9.94 -14.19 2.63
C GLY A 216 8.82 -13.32 2.06
N LYS A 217 8.89 -13.00 0.77
CA LYS A 217 7.85 -12.23 0.08
C LYS A 217 6.53 -12.99 -0.03
N VAL A 218 6.57 -14.31 -0.25
CA VAL A 218 5.34 -15.13 -0.25
C VAL A 218 4.70 -15.16 1.13
N PHE A 219 5.49 -15.36 2.20
CA PHE A 219 4.99 -15.29 3.57
C PHE A 219 4.40 -13.92 3.88
N SER A 220 5.08 -12.83 3.52
CA SER A 220 4.55 -11.48 3.70
C SER A 220 3.21 -11.26 2.99
N CYS A 221 3.00 -11.85 1.80
CA CYS A 221 1.70 -11.79 1.12
C CYS A 221 0.61 -12.54 1.89
N ILE A 222 0.94 -13.68 2.50
CA ILE A 222 0.00 -14.47 3.30
C ILE A 222 -0.38 -13.70 4.57
N ASP A 223 0.60 -13.21 5.30
CA ASP A 223 0.40 -12.44 6.53
C ASP A 223 -0.38 -11.14 6.27
N PHE A 224 -0.03 -10.44 5.18
CA PHE A 224 -0.77 -9.26 4.72
C PHE A 224 -2.26 -9.56 4.53
N ALA A 225 -2.57 -10.66 3.87
CA ALA A 225 -3.95 -11.01 3.59
C ALA A 225 -4.72 -11.38 4.86
N GLN A 226 -4.11 -12.15 5.78
CA GLN A 226 -4.70 -12.50 7.06
C GLN A 226 -4.96 -11.27 7.92
N GLU A 227 -3.96 -10.40 8.06
CA GLU A 227 -4.09 -9.18 8.87
C GLU A 227 -5.14 -8.23 8.27
N SER A 228 -5.22 -8.12 6.95
CA SER A 228 -6.22 -7.32 6.28
C SER A 228 -7.64 -7.76 6.61
N VAL A 229 -7.90 -9.06 6.57
CA VAL A 229 -9.22 -9.61 6.92
C VAL A 229 -9.53 -9.43 8.40
N ARG A 230 -8.54 -9.67 9.26
CA ARG A 230 -8.67 -9.45 10.71
C ARG A 230 -9.04 -8.00 11.03
N LEU A 231 -8.36 -7.04 10.42
CA LEU A 231 -8.61 -5.61 10.60
C LEU A 231 -10.00 -5.21 10.12
N LEU A 232 -10.43 -5.72 8.98
CA LEU A 232 -11.78 -5.47 8.46
C LEU A 232 -12.85 -6.04 9.38
N ALA A 233 -12.65 -7.24 9.91
CA ALA A 233 -13.58 -7.85 10.88
C ALA A 233 -13.66 -7.05 12.19
N LEU A 234 -12.51 -6.59 12.70
CA LEU A 234 -12.43 -5.82 13.94
C LEU A 234 -12.94 -4.38 13.79
N SER A 235 -13.03 -3.83 12.59
CA SER A 235 -13.53 -2.48 12.36
C SER A 235 -15.00 -2.30 12.77
N GLY A 236 -15.78 -3.38 12.89
CA GLY A 236 -17.22 -3.34 13.13
C GLY A 236 -18.04 -2.79 11.97
N LYS A 237 -17.39 -2.41 10.85
CA LYS A 237 -18.05 -1.81 9.68
C LYS A 237 -18.52 -2.88 8.70
N ALA A 238 -19.61 -2.59 7.98
CA ALA A 238 -20.04 -3.44 6.90
C ALA A 238 -19.00 -3.46 5.76
N VAL A 239 -18.57 -4.65 5.36
CA VAL A 239 -17.59 -4.84 4.28
C VAL A 239 -18.30 -5.24 3.00
N PRO A 240 -18.28 -4.40 1.96
CA PRO A 240 -18.97 -4.65 0.70
C PRO A 240 -18.50 -5.93 0.01
N LYS A 241 -19.41 -6.58 -0.74
CA LYS A 241 -19.12 -7.81 -1.50
C LYS A 241 -17.92 -7.66 -2.45
N PRO A 242 -17.71 -6.55 -3.18
CA PRO A 242 -16.53 -6.37 -4.02
C PRO A 242 -15.22 -6.38 -3.24
N VAL A 243 -15.21 -5.77 -2.05
CA VAL A 243 -14.04 -5.76 -1.15
C VAL A 243 -13.71 -7.18 -0.69
N ARG A 244 -14.70 -7.90 -0.18
CA ARG A 244 -14.52 -9.31 0.24
C ARG A 244 -13.96 -10.17 -0.89
N ARG A 245 -14.44 -9.96 -2.11
CA ARG A 245 -13.94 -10.65 -3.30
C ARG A 245 -12.47 -10.30 -3.60
N ASN A 246 -12.11 -9.02 -3.56
CA ASN A 246 -10.73 -8.58 -3.81
C ASN A 246 -9.77 -9.13 -2.74
N MET A 247 -10.18 -9.13 -1.47
CA MET A 247 -9.41 -9.73 -0.39
C MET A 247 -9.22 -11.24 -0.61
N THR A 248 -10.27 -11.94 -1.06
CA THR A 248 -10.17 -13.36 -1.38
C THR A 248 -9.16 -13.63 -2.49
N VAL A 249 -9.15 -12.82 -3.57
CA VAL A 249 -8.18 -12.93 -4.66
C VAL A 249 -6.76 -12.70 -4.14
N LEU A 250 -6.54 -11.63 -3.39
CA LEU A 250 -5.23 -11.29 -2.83
C LEU A 250 -4.69 -12.39 -1.91
N TRP A 251 -5.57 -13.04 -1.16
CA TRP A 251 -5.17 -14.04 -0.18
C TRP A 251 -5.07 -15.47 -0.76
N MET A 252 -5.95 -15.83 -1.68
CA MET A 252 -6.01 -17.18 -2.24
C MET A 252 -5.22 -17.29 -3.54
N GLU A 253 -5.43 -16.36 -4.48
CA GLU A 253 -4.94 -16.51 -5.86
C GLU A 253 -3.52 -15.96 -6.01
N VAL A 254 -3.22 -14.81 -5.40
CA VAL A 254 -1.90 -14.15 -5.58
C VAL A 254 -0.75 -14.99 -5.01
N PRO A 255 -0.80 -15.50 -3.76
CA PRO A 255 0.26 -16.36 -3.25
C PRO A 255 0.44 -17.62 -4.09
N LEU A 256 -0.65 -18.28 -4.49
CA LEU A 256 -0.57 -19.48 -5.32
C LEU A 256 0.07 -19.25 -6.68
N MET A 257 -0.29 -18.13 -7.36
CA MET A 257 0.33 -17.78 -8.64
C MET A 257 1.84 -17.53 -8.48
N ARG A 258 2.24 -16.93 -7.38
CA ARG A 258 3.63 -16.60 -7.08
C ARG A 258 4.44 -17.83 -6.70
N ILE A 259 3.90 -18.72 -5.88
CA ILE A 259 4.49 -20.04 -5.57
C ILE A 259 4.68 -20.85 -6.86
N ALA A 260 3.67 -20.88 -7.74
CA ALA A 260 3.74 -21.60 -9.01
C ALA A 260 4.76 -21.04 -10.02
N ALA A 261 5.21 -19.80 -9.82
CA ALA A 261 6.22 -19.15 -10.66
C ALA A 261 7.66 -19.39 -10.21
N LEU A 262 7.89 -19.98 -9.03
CA LEU A 262 9.23 -20.36 -8.56
C LEU A 262 9.76 -21.52 -9.39
N GLU A 263 11.08 -21.55 -9.61
CA GLU A 263 11.73 -22.62 -10.37
C GLU A 263 12.08 -23.82 -9.48
N ASP A 264 12.41 -23.57 -8.21
CA ASP A 264 12.75 -24.59 -7.24
C ASP A 264 11.49 -25.32 -6.72
N ARG A 265 11.42 -26.62 -6.98
CA ARG A 265 10.28 -27.46 -6.61
C ARG A 265 10.20 -27.72 -5.10
N GLU A 266 11.31 -27.82 -4.41
CA GLU A 266 11.34 -28.08 -2.98
C GLU A 266 10.85 -26.83 -2.23
N GLU A 267 11.27 -25.66 -2.66
CA GLU A 267 10.78 -24.39 -2.15
C GLU A 267 9.30 -24.16 -2.47
N GLN A 268 8.85 -24.49 -3.70
CA GLN A 268 7.42 -24.49 -4.05
C GLN A 268 6.59 -25.33 -3.08
N ASP A 269 7.06 -26.55 -2.76
CA ASP A 269 6.33 -27.48 -1.89
C ASP A 269 6.27 -26.97 -0.46
N ARG A 270 7.38 -26.40 0.05
CA ARG A 270 7.46 -25.79 1.37
C ARG A 270 6.51 -24.60 1.51
N LEU A 271 6.54 -23.69 0.55
CA LEU A 271 5.70 -22.49 0.55
C LEU A 271 4.22 -22.82 0.34
N PHE A 272 3.93 -23.83 -0.48
CA PHE A 272 2.57 -24.32 -0.65
C PHE A 272 2.02 -24.92 0.66
N ALA A 273 2.82 -25.69 1.38
CA ALA A 273 2.44 -26.23 2.69
C ALA A 273 2.19 -25.12 3.71
N ALA A 274 3.03 -24.09 3.75
CA ALA A 274 2.87 -22.94 4.62
C ALA A 274 1.59 -22.13 4.29
N TRP A 275 1.34 -21.87 3.00
CA TRP A 275 0.11 -21.23 2.55
C TRP A 275 -1.13 -22.06 2.93
N LEU A 276 -1.10 -23.37 2.72
CA LEU A 276 -2.18 -24.28 3.05
C LEU A 276 -2.51 -24.27 4.55
N ASN A 277 -1.48 -24.30 5.40
CA ASN A 277 -1.65 -24.22 6.85
C ASN A 277 -2.24 -22.87 7.28
N SER A 278 -1.80 -21.79 6.66
CA SER A 278 -2.35 -20.44 6.87
C SER A 278 -3.84 -20.38 6.51
N VAL A 279 -4.23 -20.93 5.35
CA VAL A 279 -5.62 -20.99 4.91
C VAL A 279 -6.46 -21.89 5.83
N ALA A 280 -5.92 -23.03 6.27
CA ALA A 280 -6.63 -23.96 7.12
C ALA A 280 -6.84 -23.43 8.55
N GLY A 281 -5.95 -22.60 9.05
CA GLY A 281 -6.03 -21.99 10.40
C GLY A 281 -6.96 -20.76 10.50
N CYS A 282 -7.54 -20.27 9.41
CA CYS A 282 -8.32 -19.04 9.41
C CYS A 282 -9.80 -19.23 9.71
N ASP A 283 -10.31 -18.48 10.69
CA ASP A 283 -11.75 -18.54 11.10
C ASP A 283 -12.71 -17.80 10.18
N PHE A 284 -12.22 -17.08 9.18
CA PHE A 284 -13.07 -16.24 8.33
C PHE A 284 -13.62 -16.94 7.06
N VAL A 285 -13.72 -18.25 7.06
CA VAL A 285 -14.37 -19.02 5.97
C VAL A 285 -15.79 -18.49 5.68
N SER A 286 -16.46 -17.91 6.67
CA SER A 286 -17.76 -17.26 6.53
C SER A 286 -17.74 -16.00 5.63
N TRP A 287 -16.57 -15.39 5.42
CA TRP A 287 -16.39 -14.22 4.56
C TRP A 287 -16.18 -14.57 3.09
N LEU A 288 -15.79 -15.82 2.83
CA LEU A 288 -15.54 -16.29 1.48
C LEU A 288 -16.86 -16.51 0.75
N SER A 289 -16.85 -16.37 -0.57
CA SER A 289 -17.98 -16.85 -1.37
C SER A 289 -18.17 -18.36 -1.13
N ILE A 290 -19.39 -18.87 -1.31
CA ILE A 290 -19.72 -20.30 -1.09
C ILE A 290 -18.72 -21.21 -1.83
N TRP A 291 -18.26 -20.80 -3.00
CA TRP A 291 -17.30 -21.54 -3.80
C TRP A 291 -15.92 -21.63 -3.14
N TYR A 292 -15.36 -20.52 -2.68
CA TYR A 292 -14.08 -20.50 -1.96
C TYR A 292 -14.17 -21.16 -0.59
N ALA A 293 -15.28 -20.99 0.13
CA ALA A 293 -15.52 -21.68 1.39
C ALA A 293 -15.52 -23.21 1.19
N SER A 294 -16.09 -23.70 0.08
CA SER A 294 -16.08 -25.12 -0.27
C SER A 294 -14.68 -25.62 -0.59
N ILE A 295 -13.87 -24.81 -1.29
CA ILE A 295 -12.49 -25.14 -1.59
C ILE A 295 -11.64 -25.18 -0.32
N VAL A 296 -11.77 -24.21 0.59
CA VAL A 296 -11.04 -24.22 1.87
C VAL A 296 -11.43 -25.43 2.70
N ARG A 297 -12.70 -25.82 2.73
CA ARG A 297 -13.15 -27.05 3.40
C ARG A 297 -12.54 -28.31 2.77
N LEU A 298 -12.49 -28.38 1.44
CA LEU A 298 -11.83 -29.48 0.72
C LEU A 298 -10.33 -29.51 1.00
N LEU A 299 -9.65 -28.37 1.01
CA LEU A 299 -8.22 -28.29 1.36
C LEU A 299 -7.96 -28.72 2.80
N ARG A 300 -8.83 -28.37 3.76
CA ARG A 300 -8.75 -28.86 5.14
C ARG A 300 -8.84 -30.40 5.25
N ILE A 301 -9.69 -31.00 4.43
CA ILE A 301 -9.83 -32.46 4.38
C ILE A 301 -8.60 -33.11 3.72
N CYS A 302 -7.99 -32.40 2.75
CA CYS A 302 -6.87 -32.89 1.95
C CYS A 302 -5.49 -32.59 2.55
N THR A 303 -5.38 -31.94 3.72
CA THR A 303 -4.08 -31.64 4.38
C THR A 303 -3.24 -32.89 4.62
N GLY A 304 -3.85 -34.08 4.70
CA GLY A 304 -3.16 -35.37 4.78
C GLY A 304 -2.72 -35.98 3.44
N VAL A 305 -3.05 -35.38 2.29
CA VAL A 305 -2.76 -35.91 0.96
C VAL A 305 -2.16 -34.82 0.06
N PRO A 306 -0.84 -34.54 0.14
CA PRO A 306 -0.18 -33.42 -0.55
C PRO A 306 -0.41 -33.37 -2.06
N LEU A 307 -0.51 -34.53 -2.72
CA LEU A 307 -0.76 -34.63 -4.18
C LEU A 307 -2.14 -34.09 -4.59
N VAL A 308 -3.19 -34.35 -3.81
CA VAL A 308 -4.55 -33.88 -4.07
C VAL A 308 -4.63 -32.35 -3.82
N ALA A 309 -3.96 -31.88 -2.77
CA ALA A 309 -3.85 -30.45 -2.48
C ALA A 309 -3.13 -29.70 -3.60
N LYS A 310 -2.01 -30.25 -4.14
CA LYS A 310 -1.32 -29.70 -5.31
C LYS A 310 -2.19 -29.67 -6.57
N TRP A 311 -2.96 -30.72 -6.81
CA TRP A 311 -3.86 -30.78 -7.97
C TRP A 311 -4.98 -29.75 -7.87
N LEU A 312 -5.58 -29.62 -6.68
CA LEU A 312 -6.59 -28.60 -6.40
C LEU A 312 -6.03 -27.18 -6.53
N ALA A 313 -4.82 -26.91 -6.06
CA ALA A 313 -4.16 -25.62 -6.22
C ALA A 313 -3.90 -25.27 -7.70
N ARG A 314 -3.44 -26.25 -8.51
CA ARG A 314 -3.29 -26.09 -9.96
C ARG A 314 -4.64 -25.81 -10.65
N PHE A 315 -5.70 -26.48 -10.21
CA PHE A 315 -7.05 -26.24 -10.72
C PHE A 315 -7.59 -24.85 -10.33
N LEU A 316 -7.28 -24.37 -9.13
CA LEU A 316 -7.61 -23.01 -8.65
C LEU A 316 -6.88 -21.92 -9.43
N CYS A 317 -5.64 -22.15 -9.85
CA CYS A 317 -4.90 -21.25 -10.75
C CYS A 317 -5.51 -21.11 -12.15
N LEU A 318 -6.44 -22.01 -12.53
CA LEU A 318 -7.16 -21.98 -13.81
C LEU A 318 -8.53 -21.27 -13.73
N THR A 319 -8.82 -20.57 -12.64
CA THR A 319 -10.11 -19.94 -12.35
C THR A 319 -10.46 -18.68 -13.17
N PRO A 320 -11.68 -18.14 -13.07
CA PRO A 320 -12.30 -17.19 -14.03
C PRO A 320 -11.47 -15.96 -14.40
N TYR A 321 -10.53 -15.56 -13.56
CA TYR A 321 -9.65 -14.41 -13.85
C TYR A 321 -8.65 -14.74 -14.98
N ARG A 322 -8.01 -15.93 -14.94
CA ARG A 322 -7.12 -16.40 -16.03
C ARG A 322 -7.89 -16.74 -17.28
N MET A 323 -9.07 -17.35 -17.16
CA MET A 323 -9.93 -17.60 -18.32
C MET A 323 -10.32 -16.30 -19.03
N LYS A 324 -10.68 -15.24 -18.31
CA LYS A 324 -10.95 -13.92 -18.91
C LYS A 324 -9.70 -13.30 -19.56
N THR A 325 -8.54 -13.47 -18.99
CA THR A 325 -7.27 -12.93 -19.52
C THR A 325 -6.80 -13.72 -20.74
N ILE A 326 -6.93 -15.05 -20.71
CA ILE A 326 -6.63 -15.94 -21.85
C ILE A 326 -7.63 -15.72 -23.00
N LEU A 327 -8.92 -15.58 -22.70
CA LEU A 327 -9.94 -15.31 -23.71
C LEU A 327 -9.82 -13.90 -24.32
N ARG A 328 -9.34 -12.89 -23.56
CA ARG A 328 -9.04 -11.58 -24.12
C ARG A 328 -7.77 -11.56 -25.00
N ARG A 329 -6.77 -12.41 -24.71
CA ARG A 329 -5.57 -12.56 -25.57
C ARG A 329 -5.83 -13.35 -26.86
N ARG A 330 -6.85 -14.22 -26.91
CA ARG A 330 -7.24 -14.95 -28.13
C ARG A 330 -8.19 -14.15 -29.04
N ARG A 331 -8.67 -12.97 -28.61
CA ARG A 331 -9.51 -12.06 -29.41
C ARG A 331 -8.74 -10.81 -29.91
N ARG A 332 -7.44 -10.78 -29.76
CA ARG A 332 -6.50 -9.89 -30.41
C ARG A 332 -5.51 -10.74 -31.22
#